data_847199fca87b3f7dbb7009ba0a4ae121
#
_entry.id   847199fca87b3f7dbb7009ba0a4ae121
#
_cell.length_a   1.000
_cell.length_b   1.000
_cell.length_c   1.000
_cell.angle_alpha   90.00
_cell.angle_beta   90.00
_cell.angle_gamma   90.00
#
_symmetry.space_group_name_H-M   'P 1'
#
loop_
_entity.id
_entity.type
_entity.pdbx_description
1 polymer ?
#
loop_
_entity_poly.entity_id
_entity_poly.type
_entity_poly.pdbx_seq_one_letter_code
_entity_poly.pdbx_strand_id
1 'polypeptide(L)'
;QPPKGGGEGSAPQPFDLFLASIATCAGIYVKGYCDTRQIPTENLGIEMRVERDEEHRVARLVLEIRLPEGFPEKHREGVVRAADLCSVKKHIFKPPAFEIRAV
;
A
#
# COMPACT_ATOMS: atom_id res chain seq x y z
N GLN A 1 3.94 5.42 18.42
CA GLN A 1 5.29 5.10 18.88
C GLN A 1 5.27 3.89 19.82
N PRO A 2 6.31 3.08 19.80
CA PRO A 2 6.35 1.92 20.67
C PRO A 2 6.59 2.36 22.13
N PRO A 3 6.11 1.59 23.10
CA PRO A 3 6.31 1.94 24.52
C PRO A 3 7.77 2.12 24.88
N LYS A 4 8.67 1.33 24.32
CA LYS A 4 10.10 1.42 24.58
C LYS A 4 10.72 2.73 24.12
N GLY A 5 10.10 3.40 23.15
CA GLY A 5 10.57 4.68 22.67
C GLY A 5 9.89 5.88 23.33
N GLY A 6 9.18 5.65 24.43
CA GLY A 6 8.48 6.69 25.16
C GLY A 6 7.05 6.93 24.72
N GLY A 7 6.57 6.17 23.74
CA GLY A 7 5.18 6.23 23.30
C GLY A 7 4.29 5.27 24.09
N GLU A 8 2.99 5.38 23.87
CA GLU A 8 2.02 4.55 24.58
C GLU A 8 1.70 3.23 23.87
N GLY A 9 2.21 3.03 22.66
CA GLY A 9 1.94 1.82 21.88
C GLY A 9 0.54 1.73 21.31
N SER A 10 -0.34 2.69 21.59
CA SER A 10 -1.73 2.69 21.12
C SER A 10 -1.88 3.35 19.77
N ALA A 11 -0.90 4.10 19.30
CA ALA A 11 -0.91 4.78 18.02
C ALA A 11 0.13 4.15 17.08
N PRO A 12 -0.12 4.12 15.77
CA PRO A 12 0.88 3.62 14.83
C PRO A 12 2.11 4.50 14.79
N GLN A 13 3.25 3.89 14.53
CA GLN A 13 4.46 4.66 14.31
C GLN A 13 4.35 5.43 12.98
N PRO A 14 5.07 6.56 12.84
CA PRO A 14 5.05 7.29 11.56
C PRO A 14 5.36 6.41 10.36
N PHE A 15 6.31 5.49 10.48
CA PHE A 15 6.66 4.61 9.38
C PHE A 15 5.51 3.65 9.03
N ASP A 16 4.72 3.24 10.02
CA ASP A 16 3.54 2.39 9.77
C ASP A 16 2.52 3.13 8.93
N LEU A 17 2.38 4.43 9.12
CA LEU A 17 1.49 5.26 8.30
C LEU A 17 1.99 5.32 6.86
N PHE A 18 3.30 5.41 6.68
CA PHE A 18 3.89 5.36 5.34
C PHE A 18 3.59 4.03 4.66
N LEU A 19 3.78 2.91 5.36
CA LEU A 19 3.48 1.59 4.81
C LEU A 19 1.99 1.45 4.50
N ALA A 20 1.13 1.90 5.42
CA ALA A 20 -0.31 1.85 5.21
C ALA A 20 -0.73 2.67 4.00
N SER A 21 -0.06 3.80 3.74
CA SER A 21 -0.38 4.63 2.59
C SER A 21 -0.13 3.90 1.27
N ILE A 22 0.85 3.03 1.22
CA ILE A 22 1.13 2.23 0.01
C ILE A 22 -0.03 1.28 -0.27
N ALA A 23 -0.49 0.58 0.76
CA ALA A 23 -1.60 -0.37 0.61
C ALA A 23 -2.92 0.33 0.28
N THR A 24 -3.23 1.42 0.99
CA THR A 24 -4.48 2.15 0.77
C THR A 24 -4.51 2.84 -0.58
N CYS A 25 -3.38 3.39 -1.02
CA CYS A 25 -3.29 4.01 -2.33
C CYS A 25 -3.50 2.97 -3.44
N ALA A 26 -2.87 1.80 -3.31
CA ALA A 26 -3.10 0.71 -4.25
C ALA A 26 -4.58 0.33 -4.29
N GLY A 27 -5.22 0.29 -3.11
CA GLY A 27 -6.65 -0.03 -3.00
C GLY A 27 -7.54 0.95 -3.74
N ILE A 28 -7.22 2.24 -3.67
CA ILE A 28 -7.97 3.27 -4.40
C ILE A 28 -7.93 3.01 -5.90
N TYR A 29 -6.76 2.68 -6.44
CA TYR A 29 -6.61 2.42 -7.86
C TYR A 29 -7.31 1.12 -8.28
N VAL A 30 -7.24 0.09 -7.45
CA VAL A 30 -7.96 -1.16 -7.72
C VAL A 30 -9.47 -0.92 -7.72
N LYS A 31 -9.96 -0.18 -6.72
CA LYS A 31 -11.38 0.13 -6.65
C LYS A 31 -11.83 0.95 -7.85
N GLY A 32 -11.05 1.94 -8.25
CA GLY A 32 -11.36 2.74 -9.43
C GLY A 32 -11.44 1.91 -10.70
N TYR A 33 -10.50 0.99 -10.87
CA TYR A 33 -10.50 0.08 -12.00
C TYR A 33 -11.80 -0.75 -12.04
N CYS A 34 -12.17 -1.30 -10.90
CA CYS A 34 -13.36 -2.14 -10.81
C CYS A 34 -14.64 -1.33 -10.97
N ASP A 35 -14.73 -0.18 -10.33
CA ASP A 35 -15.92 0.66 -10.40
C ASP A 35 -16.22 1.10 -11.84
N THR A 36 -15.19 1.48 -12.59
CA THR A 36 -15.34 1.91 -13.98
C THR A 36 -15.88 0.77 -14.85
N ARG A 37 -15.61 -0.46 -14.48
CA ARG A 37 -16.02 -1.66 -15.22
C ARG A 37 -17.19 -2.37 -14.61
N GLN A 38 -17.81 -1.75 -13.59
CA GLN A 38 -18.97 -2.31 -12.91
C GLN A 38 -18.70 -3.69 -12.29
N ILE A 39 -17.49 -3.87 -11.78
CA ILE A 39 -17.10 -5.09 -11.09
C ILE A 39 -17.30 -4.87 -9.59
N PRO A 40 -18.09 -5.71 -8.90
CA PRO A 40 -18.30 -5.56 -7.46
C PRO A 40 -17.01 -5.72 -6.67
N THR A 41 -16.82 -4.90 -5.64
CA THR A 41 -15.61 -4.91 -4.81
C THR A 41 -15.88 -5.31 -3.36
N GLU A 42 -17.08 -5.71 -3.01
CA GLU A 42 -17.46 -5.97 -1.61
C GLU A 42 -16.58 -7.00 -0.92
N ASN A 43 -16.16 -8.02 -1.65
CA ASN A 43 -15.35 -9.10 -1.09
C ASN A 43 -13.92 -9.08 -1.62
N LEU A 44 -13.50 -7.94 -2.16
CA LEU A 44 -12.14 -7.75 -2.63
C LEU A 44 -11.30 -7.16 -1.49
N GLY A 45 -10.10 -7.67 -1.29
CA GLY A 45 -9.22 -7.17 -0.26
C GLY A 45 -7.80 -7.03 -0.75
N ILE A 46 -7.03 -6.24 -0.02
CA ILE A 46 -5.59 -6.12 -0.27
C ILE A 46 -4.88 -6.35 1.05
N GLU A 47 -3.93 -7.26 1.03
CA GLU A 47 -3.06 -7.51 2.17
C GLU A 47 -1.64 -7.13 1.79
N MET A 48 -0.93 -6.51 2.72
CA MET A 48 0.46 -6.17 2.51
C MET A 48 1.33 -6.93 3.50
N ARG A 49 2.32 -7.65 2.98
CA ARG A 49 3.34 -8.27 3.80
C ARG A 49 4.60 -7.44 3.74
N VAL A 50 5.20 -7.23 4.89
CA VAL A 50 6.44 -6.48 5.01
C VAL A 50 7.56 -7.47 5.34
N GLU A 51 8.53 -7.57 4.46
CA GLU A 51 9.70 -8.42 4.68
C GLU A 51 10.89 -7.54 5.01
N ARG A 52 11.52 -7.85 6.14
CA ARG A 52 12.66 -7.06 6.63
C ARG A 52 13.94 -7.85 6.47
N ASP A 53 15.04 -7.13 6.31
CA ASP A 53 16.36 -7.73 6.24
C ASP A 53 16.97 -7.92 7.65
N GLU A 54 18.21 -8.35 7.70
CA GLU A 54 18.90 -8.60 8.96
C GLU A 54 19.10 -7.34 9.80
N GLU A 55 19.04 -6.17 9.18
CA GLU A 55 19.18 -4.89 9.86
C GLU A 55 17.81 -4.29 10.22
N HIS A 56 16.73 -5.09 10.07
CA HIS A 56 15.36 -4.68 10.33
C HIS A 56 14.84 -3.57 9.41
N ARG A 57 15.48 -3.40 8.26
CA ARG A 57 15.01 -2.48 7.25
C ARG A 57 14.00 -3.17 6.36
N VAL A 58 13.03 -2.41 5.84
CA VAL A 58 12.07 -2.97 4.90
C VAL A 58 12.81 -3.30 3.60
N ALA A 59 12.88 -4.59 3.29
CA ALA A 59 13.57 -5.08 2.10
C ALA A 59 12.59 -5.36 0.96
N ARG A 60 11.36 -5.75 1.30
CA ARG A 60 10.37 -6.13 0.29
C ARG A 60 8.96 -5.88 0.81
N LEU A 61 8.12 -5.36 -0.04
CA LEU A 61 6.70 -5.20 0.22
C LEU A 61 5.94 -6.04 -0.79
N VAL A 62 5.10 -6.93 -0.28
CA VAL A 62 4.28 -7.78 -1.13
C VAL A 62 2.82 -7.39 -0.92
N LEU A 63 2.19 -6.90 -1.97
CA LEU A 63 0.77 -6.60 -1.94
C LEU A 63 0.02 -7.71 -2.65
N GLU A 64 -0.85 -8.37 -1.92
CA GLU A 64 -1.68 -9.44 -2.47
C GLU A 64 -3.10 -8.93 -2.59
N ILE A 65 -3.61 -8.96 -3.82
CA ILE A 65 -4.97 -8.56 -4.09
C ILE A 65 -5.83 -9.81 -4.00
N ARG A 66 -6.67 -9.85 -2.98
CA ARG A 66 -7.54 -11.00 -2.75
C ARG A 66 -8.80 -10.82 -3.58
N LEU A 67 -8.86 -11.56 -4.67
CA LEU A 67 -9.99 -11.49 -5.59
C LEU A 67 -11.14 -12.34 -5.08
N PRO A 68 -12.39 -11.83 -5.15
CA PRO A 68 -13.55 -12.60 -4.73
C PRO A 68 -13.83 -13.73 -5.72
N GLU A 69 -14.56 -14.73 -5.23
CA GLU A 69 -15.03 -15.80 -6.09
C GLU A 69 -15.88 -15.23 -7.21
N GLY A 70 -15.70 -15.73 -8.40
CA GLY A 70 -16.44 -15.24 -9.56
C GLY A 70 -15.85 -13.98 -10.19
N PHE A 71 -14.70 -13.50 -9.70
CA PHE A 71 -14.05 -12.34 -10.30
C PHE A 71 -13.69 -12.66 -11.76
N PRO A 72 -13.98 -11.74 -12.71
CA PRO A 72 -13.70 -12.00 -14.13
C PRO A 72 -12.21 -12.23 -14.39
N GLU A 73 -11.87 -13.40 -14.89
CA GLU A 73 -10.48 -13.78 -15.11
C GLU A 73 -9.75 -12.82 -16.05
N LYS A 74 -10.45 -12.28 -17.05
CA LYS A 74 -9.84 -11.35 -17.99
C LYS A 74 -9.39 -10.04 -17.37
N HIS A 75 -9.85 -9.73 -16.17
CA HIS A 75 -9.49 -8.51 -15.46
C HIS A 75 -8.46 -8.72 -14.36
N ARG A 76 -7.99 -9.95 -14.15
CA ARG A 76 -7.01 -10.25 -13.10
C ARG A 76 -5.73 -9.44 -13.27
N GLU A 77 -5.18 -9.44 -14.46
CA GLU A 77 -3.95 -8.67 -14.72
C GLU A 77 -4.20 -7.16 -14.67
N GLY A 78 -5.38 -6.73 -15.08
CA GLY A 78 -5.74 -5.32 -15.07
C GLY A 78 -5.75 -4.73 -13.67
N VAL A 79 -6.28 -5.46 -12.68
CA VAL A 79 -6.29 -4.97 -11.31
C VAL A 79 -4.88 -4.91 -10.72
N VAL A 80 -4.00 -5.84 -11.09
CA VAL A 80 -2.60 -5.79 -10.65
C VAL A 80 -1.92 -4.55 -11.23
N ARG A 81 -2.11 -4.28 -12.51
CA ARG A 81 -1.55 -3.08 -13.13
C ARG A 81 -2.12 -1.81 -12.51
N ALA A 82 -3.42 -1.81 -12.17
CA ALA A 82 -4.04 -0.66 -11.52
C ALA A 82 -3.39 -0.39 -10.16
N ALA A 83 -3.20 -1.43 -9.35
CA ALA A 83 -2.52 -1.29 -8.07
C ALA A 83 -1.11 -0.72 -8.23
N ASP A 84 -0.44 -1.06 -9.32
CA ASP A 84 0.92 -0.62 -9.58
C ASP A 84 1.02 0.87 -9.97
N LEU A 85 -0.10 1.51 -10.27
CA LEU A 85 -0.13 2.94 -10.58
C LEU A 85 -0.09 3.83 -9.34
N CYS A 86 0.06 3.26 -8.16
CA CYS A 86 0.04 3.96 -6.89
C CYS A 86 0.93 5.21 -6.89
N SER A 87 0.32 6.35 -6.56
CA SER A 87 1.02 7.64 -6.50
C SER A 87 2.13 7.63 -5.45
N VAL A 88 1.90 7.00 -4.31
CA VAL A 88 2.93 6.90 -3.25
C VAL A 88 4.14 6.14 -3.78
N LYS A 89 3.90 5.02 -4.47
CA LYS A 89 4.97 4.22 -5.04
C LYS A 89 5.79 5.01 -6.06
N LYS A 90 5.13 5.82 -6.88
CA LYS A 90 5.82 6.67 -7.86
C LYS A 90 6.79 7.64 -7.19
N HIS A 91 6.43 8.14 -6.01
CA HIS A 91 7.29 9.06 -5.26
C HIS A 91 8.46 8.35 -4.60
N ILE A 92 8.40 7.03 -4.46
CA ILE A 92 9.54 6.24 -3.99
C ILE A 92 10.53 6.04 -5.12
N PHE A 93 10.05 5.73 -6.31
CA PHE A 93 10.92 5.51 -7.47
C PHE A 93 11.54 6.80 -8.00
N LYS A 94 10.82 7.91 -7.87
CA LYS A 94 11.32 9.22 -8.23
C LYS A 94 11.06 10.16 -7.05
N PRO A 95 11.92 10.10 -6.03
CA PRO A 95 11.66 10.80 -4.78
C PRO A 95 11.76 12.31 -4.93
N PRO A 96 11.01 13.06 -4.11
CA PRO A 96 11.14 14.51 -4.08
C PRO A 96 12.44 14.92 -3.42
N ALA A 97 12.89 16.12 -3.73
CA ALA A 97 14.00 16.72 -2.99
C ALA A 97 13.52 17.13 -1.59
N PHE A 98 14.40 17.04 -0.64
CA PHE A 98 14.11 17.45 0.73
C PHE A 98 14.90 18.71 1.04
N GLU A 99 14.23 19.69 1.65
CA GLU A 99 14.86 20.88 2.12
C GLU A 99 14.40 21.13 3.55
N ILE A 100 15.34 21.11 4.48
CA ILE A 100 15.04 21.24 5.90
C ILE A 100 15.84 22.43 6.42
N ARG A 101 15.15 23.38 7.04
CA ARG A 101 15.80 24.58 7.58
C ARG A 101 15.10 25.04 8.84
N ALA A 102 15.88 25.70 9.67
CA ALA A 102 15.32 26.44 10.81
C ALA A 102 15.03 27.86 10.39
N VAL A 103 13.95 28.40 10.92
CA VAL A 103 13.55 29.77 10.64
C VAL A 103 13.26 30.54 11.94
#